data_3727d1fda358cb239d548beeaae3ee7b
#
_entry.id   3727d1fda358cb239d548beeaae3ee7b
#
_cell.length_a   1.000
_cell.length_b   1.000
_cell.length_c   1.000
_cell.angle_alpha   90.00
_cell.angle_beta   90.00
_cell.angle_gamma   90.00
#
_symmetry.space_group_name_H-M   'P 1'
#
loop_
_entity.id
_entity.type
_entity.pdbx_description
1 polymer ?
#
loop_
_entity_poly.entity_id
_entity_poly.type
_entity_poly.pdbx_seq_one_letter_code
_entity_poly.pdbx_strand_id
1 'polypeptide(L)'
;MTWIGLSKVKRASIMIRSTICEMLGIEYPVLQGGMAWIADGKLAAAVSCGGGLGIIAAGNAKGNYVRQQIQAARSITDKPIGVNIMLLSPFADEVAKVVIEEKIEVVTTGAGNPSKYIKEWLNAGIRVIPVVASVAMAKLMTRLGASALIAEGGESGGHVGELTTIVLIPQICDATTLPVIAAGGIADGRGVAAAFMLGAQGVQMGTRFLSANECTIHPVYKEKILKATDLCTMVTGKRLGHPVRSLRTPFAREYSKAEYGGMPDEELEKLATGALRLAVQEGDDKKGCFLSGQIAAMVKKEQPAAEIVKEVMEEAEAVLLKASQWIK
;
A
#
# COMPACT_ATOMS: atom_id res chain seq x y z
N MET A 1 28.86 5.73 28.95
CA MET A 1 29.74 4.90 28.13
C MET A 1 29.75 5.45 26.72
N THR A 2 30.82 6.10 26.35
CA THR A 2 31.07 6.82 25.10
C THR A 2 31.26 5.84 23.93
N TRP A 3 30.50 6.07 22.88
CA TRP A 3 30.62 5.34 21.61
C TRP A 3 31.92 5.82 20.90
N ILE A 4 32.94 4.99 20.89
CA ILE A 4 34.19 5.25 20.18
C ILE A 4 34.03 4.75 18.72
N GLY A 5 34.23 5.69 17.82
CA GLY A 5 34.68 5.62 16.44
C GLY A 5 34.67 4.29 15.68
N LEU A 6 33.63 4.08 14.85
CA LEU A 6 33.76 3.19 13.70
C LEU A 6 34.27 4.03 12.52
N SER A 7 35.50 3.73 12.10
CA SER A 7 36.19 4.29 10.96
C SER A 7 35.27 4.31 9.72
N LYS A 8 35.33 5.42 8.94
CA LYS A 8 34.77 5.56 7.59
C LYS A 8 35.41 4.54 6.64
N VAL A 9 34.99 3.29 6.70
CA VAL A 9 35.16 2.38 5.58
C VAL A 9 34.18 2.92 4.50
N LYS A 10 34.70 3.30 3.33
CA LYS A 10 33.89 3.53 2.13
C LYS A 10 33.05 2.26 1.93
N ARG A 11 31.81 2.28 2.36
CA ARG A 11 30.84 1.22 2.06
C ARG A 11 30.68 1.22 0.53
N ALA A 12 31.20 0.18 -0.14
CA ALA A 12 30.63 -0.20 -1.41
C ALA A 12 29.12 -0.28 -1.15
N SER A 13 28.32 0.43 -1.93
CA SER A 13 26.88 0.45 -1.76
C SER A 13 26.38 -0.98 -1.90
N ILE A 14 26.15 -1.66 -0.78
CA ILE A 14 25.43 -2.93 -0.78
C ILE A 14 24.00 -2.52 -1.12
N MET A 15 23.54 -2.94 -2.25
CA MET A 15 22.16 -2.68 -2.69
C MET A 15 21.42 -4.00 -2.71
N ILE A 16 20.30 -4.06 -2.01
CA ILE A 16 19.40 -5.22 -2.09
C ILE A 16 18.97 -5.40 -3.55
N ARG A 17 19.40 -6.50 -4.16
CA ARG A 17 18.97 -6.87 -5.51
C ARG A 17 17.63 -7.58 -5.43
N SER A 18 16.69 -7.16 -6.28
CA SER A 18 15.35 -7.74 -6.36
C SER A 18 14.88 -7.81 -7.79
N THR A 19 14.24 -8.92 -8.16
CA THR A 19 13.58 -9.08 -9.46
C THR A 19 12.49 -8.03 -9.68
N ILE A 20 11.89 -7.50 -8.62
CA ILE A 20 10.92 -6.38 -8.69
C ILE A 20 11.58 -5.13 -9.23
N CYS A 21 12.80 -4.80 -8.78
CA CYS A 21 13.52 -3.62 -9.29
C CYS A 21 13.76 -3.71 -10.80
N GLU A 22 14.23 -4.85 -11.28
CA GLU A 22 14.50 -5.07 -12.70
C GLU A 22 13.21 -5.03 -13.52
N MET A 23 12.15 -5.69 -13.03
CA MET A 23 10.86 -5.76 -13.72
C MET A 23 10.18 -4.40 -13.86
N LEU A 24 10.29 -3.55 -12.84
CA LEU A 24 9.58 -2.26 -12.76
C LEU A 24 10.46 -1.06 -13.14
N GLY A 25 11.76 -1.24 -13.33
CA GLY A 25 12.69 -0.15 -13.62
C GLY A 25 12.86 0.82 -12.45
N ILE A 26 12.80 0.32 -11.20
CA ILE A 26 12.94 1.10 -9.97
C ILE A 26 14.24 0.74 -9.23
N GLU A 27 14.72 1.66 -8.39
CA GLU A 27 15.96 1.47 -7.64
C GLU A 27 15.76 0.59 -6.39
N TYR A 28 14.66 0.83 -5.66
CA TYR A 28 14.32 0.15 -4.42
C TYR A 28 13.01 -0.63 -4.57
N PRO A 29 12.93 -1.89 -4.10
CA PRO A 29 11.72 -2.71 -4.22
C PRO A 29 10.65 -2.29 -3.19
N VAL A 30 10.33 -1.01 -3.19
CA VAL A 30 9.37 -0.36 -2.29
C VAL A 30 8.27 0.28 -3.12
N LEU A 31 7.03 -0.14 -2.87
CA LEU A 31 5.84 0.41 -3.47
C LEU A 31 5.07 1.25 -2.44
N GLN A 32 4.62 2.43 -2.82
CA GLN A 32 3.60 3.12 -2.06
C GLN A 32 2.23 2.64 -2.55
N GLY A 33 1.47 2.01 -1.67
CA GLY A 33 0.18 1.41 -2.02
C GLY A 33 -0.89 2.43 -2.43
N GLY A 34 -1.78 2.01 -3.31
CA GLY A 34 -2.94 2.83 -3.69
C GLY A 34 -3.87 3.05 -2.50
N MET A 35 -4.02 4.31 -2.09
CA MET A 35 -4.87 4.73 -0.97
C MET A 35 -5.96 5.66 -1.51
N ALA A 36 -7.21 5.20 -1.56
CA ALA A 36 -8.34 5.96 -2.09
C ALA A 36 -8.44 7.35 -1.46
N TRP A 37 -8.62 8.40 -2.28
CA TRP A 37 -8.65 9.82 -1.91
C TRP A 37 -7.32 10.40 -1.40
N ILE A 38 -6.29 9.60 -1.19
CA ILE A 38 -5.03 9.98 -0.54
C ILE A 38 -3.86 9.96 -1.53
N ALA A 39 -3.69 8.84 -2.24
CA ALA A 39 -2.57 8.65 -3.15
C ALA A 39 -2.86 9.31 -4.50
N ASP A 40 -2.47 10.55 -4.61
CA ASP A 40 -2.57 11.40 -5.80
C ASP A 40 -1.30 11.35 -6.66
N GLY A 41 -1.30 12.07 -7.78
CA GLY A 41 -0.15 12.16 -8.67
C GLY A 41 1.09 12.77 -8.03
N LYS A 42 0.93 13.71 -7.07
CA LYS A 42 2.04 14.36 -6.37
C LYS A 42 2.78 13.40 -5.46
N LEU A 43 2.03 12.64 -4.63
CA LEU A 43 2.62 11.63 -3.76
C LEU A 43 3.28 10.52 -4.58
N ALA A 44 2.60 10.02 -5.63
CA ALA A 44 3.14 8.97 -6.48
C ALA A 44 4.46 9.41 -7.15
N ALA A 45 4.51 10.63 -7.71
CA ALA A 45 5.72 11.17 -8.31
C ALA A 45 6.86 11.28 -7.30
N ALA A 46 6.60 11.76 -6.08
CA ALA A 46 7.61 11.92 -5.04
C ALA A 46 8.23 10.57 -4.61
N VAL A 47 7.41 9.53 -4.49
CA VAL A 47 7.90 8.16 -4.21
C VAL A 47 8.75 7.64 -5.36
N SER A 48 8.32 7.84 -6.60
CA SER A 48 9.07 7.40 -7.78
C SER A 48 10.39 8.17 -7.95
N CYS A 49 10.42 9.47 -7.66
CA CYS A 49 11.66 10.25 -7.56
C CYS A 49 12.62 9.69 -6.49
N GLY A 50 12.08 9.15 -5.40
CA GLY A 50 12.84 8.49 -4.34
C GLY A 50 13.38 7.10 -4.69
N GLY A 51 13.13 6.60 -5.90
CA GLY A 51 13.61 5.31 -6.39
C GLY A 51 12.67 4.13 -6.10
N GLY A 52 11.52 4.34 -5.47
CA GLY A 52 10.44 3.35 -5.33
C GLY A 52 9.44 3.41 -6.49
N LEU A 53 8.29 2.78 -6.33
CA LEU A 53 7.13 2.92 -7.22
C LEU A 53 5.99 3.65 -6.51
N GLY A 54 5.68 4.86 -6.95
CA GLY A 54 4.49 5.57 -6.51
C GLY A 54 3.26 5.12 -7.29
N ILE A 55 2.13 4.95 -6.60
CA ILE A 55 0.89 4.42 -7.18
C ILE A 55 -0.26 5.38 -6.93
N ILE A 56 -0.84 5.89 -8.01
CA ILE A 56 -2.06 6.72 -7.98
C ILE A 56 -3.26 5.83 -7.69
N ALA A 57 -4.10 6.22 -6.74
CA ALA A 57 -5.31 5.49 -6.42
C ALA A 57 -6.50 5.99 -7.24
N ALA A 58 -7.04 5.17 -8.11
CA ALA A 58 -8.26 5.49 -8.83
C ALA A 58 -9.49 5.48 -7.90
N GLY A 59 -9.56 4.53 -6.95
CA GLY A 59 -10.71 4.42 -6.04
C GLY A 59 -12.04 4.39 -6.80
N ASN A 60 -12.96 5.26 -6.41
CA ASN A 60 -14.25 5.50 -7.11
C ASN A 60 -14.21 6.75 -8.01
N ALA A 61 -13.04 7.17 -8.47
CA ALA A 61 -12.92 8.33 -9.35
C ALA A 61 -13.19 7.97 -10.81
N LYS A 62 -13.69 8.96 -11.58
CA LYS A 62 -13.85 8.85 -13.04
C LYS A 62 -12.51 8.84 -13.75
N GLY A 63 -12.42 8.28 -14.96
CA GLY A 63 -11.21 8.21 -15.75
C GLY A 63 -10.54 9.56 -15.99
N ASN A 64 -11.32 10.63 -16.21
CA ASN A 64 -10.75 11.96 -16.38
C ASN A 64 -9.95 12.46 -15.17
N TYR A 65 -10.41 12.18 -13.95
CA TYR A 65 -9.64 12.49 -12.73
C TYR A 65 -8.33 11.70 -12.71
N VAL A 66 -8.38 10.39 -12.99
CA VAL A 66 -7.19 9.55 -13.02
C VAL A 66 -6.19 10.06 -14.06
N ARG A 67 -6.66 10.45 -15.25
CA ARG A 67 -5.83 11.07 -16.30
C ARG A 67 -5.13 12.34 -15.80
N GLN A 68 -5.86 13.22 -15.12
CA GLN A 68 -5.28 14.44 -14.53
C GLN A 68 -4.19 14.11 -13.51
N GLN A 69 -4.40 13.09 -12.67
CA GLN A 69 -3.39 12.68 -11.69
C GLN A 69 -2.14 12.07 -12.36
N ILE A 70 -2.31 11.30 -13.43
CA ILE A 70 -1.19 10.78 -14.22
C ILE A 70 -0.39 11.93 -14.83
N GLN A 71 -1.05 12.89 -15.46
CA GLN A 71 -0.41 14.06 -16.07
C GLN A 71 0.30 14.92 -15.02
N ALA A 72 -0.31 15.10 -13.84
CA ALA A 72 0.33 15.79 -12.73
C ALA A 72 1.60 15.08 -12.26
N ALA A 73 1.58 13.75 -12.15
CA ALA A 73 2.77 12.97 -11.81
C ALA A 73 3.85 13.09 -12.89
N ARG A 74 3.48 12.97 -14.18
CA ARG A 74 4.41 13.09 -15.31
C ARG A 74 5.03 14.47 -15.45
N SER A 75 4.37 15.53 -14.96
CA SER A 75 4.97 16.87 -14.91
C SER A 75 6.10 17.01 -13.87
N ILE A 76 6.21 16.04 -12.93
CA ILE A 76 7.20 16.04 -11.85
C ILE A 76 8.31 15.02 -12.12
N THR A 77 7.99 13.88 -12.73
CA THR A 77 8.94 12.78 -12.89
C THR A 77 8.75 11.99 -14.19
N ASP A 78 9.89 11.55 -14.76
CA ASP A 78 9.94 10.58 -15.87
C ASP A 78 10.10 9.12 -15.38
N LYS A 79 10.17 8.94 -14.06
CA LYS A 79 10.30 7.60 -13.45
C LYS A 79 8.97 6.83 -13.55
N PRO A 80 9.02 5.48 -13.52
CA PRO A 80 7.82 4.65 -13.55
C PRO A 80 6.83 5.02 -12.44
N ILE A 81 5.55 5.05 -12.79
CA ILE A 81 4.43 5.22 -11.85
C ILE A 81 3.39 4.13 -12.08
N GLY A 82 2.59 3.86 -11.07
CA GLY A 82 1.49 2.91 -11.16
C GLY A 82 0.12 3.56 -10.94
N VAL A 83 -0.92 2.81 -11.33
CA VAL A 83 -2.32 3.14 -10.99
C VAL A 83 -2.95 1.94 -10.30
N ASN A 84 -3.57 2.17 -9.14
CA ASN A 84 -4.38 1.17 -8.45
C ASN A 84 -5.84 1.29 -8.87
N ILE A 85 -6.40 0.20 -9.38
CA ILE A 85 -7.80 0.13 -9.82
C ILE A 85 -8.60 -0.73 -8.83
N MET A 86 -9.61 -0.13 -8.21
CA MET A 86 -10.61 -0.83 -7.41
C MET A 86 -11.64 -1.44 -8.37
N LEU A 87 -11.63 -2.76 -8.53
CA LEU A 87 -12.43 -3.45 -9.56
C LEU A 87 -13.94 -3.43 -9.30
N LEU A 88 -14.37 -3.17 -8.06
CA LEU A 88 -15.76 -2.94 -7.70
C LEU A 88 -16.24 -1.51 -8.01
N SER A 89 -15.35 -0.61 -8.44
CA SER A 89 -15.72 0.75 -8.80
C SER A 89 -16.63 0.76 -10.03
N PRO A 90 -17.73 1.57 -10.05
CA PRO A 90 -18.55 1.75 -11.24
C PRO A 90 -17.79 2.36 -12.42
N PHE A 91 -16.61 2.94 -12.18
CA PHE A 91 -15.75 3.55 -13.19
C PHE A 91 -14.55 2.66 -13.58
N ALA A 92 -14.51 1.39 -13.14
CA ALA A 92 -13.40 0.49 -13.44
C ALA A 92 -13.14 0.33 -14.94
N ASP A 93 -14.20 0.22 -15.76
CA ASP A 93 -14.09 0.11 -17.23
C ASP A 93 -13.49 1.37 -17.87
N GLU A 94 -13.84 2.54 -17.37
CA GLU A 94 -13.31 3.82 -17.87
C GLU A 94 -11.82 3.96 -17.49
N VAL A 95 -11.48 3.66 -16.25
CA VAL A 95 -10.09 3.73 -15.77
C VAL A 95 -9.20 2.69 -16.45
N ALA A 96 -9.74 1.50 -16.72
CA ALA A 96 -9.03 0.44 -17.43
C ALA A 96 -8.55 0.86 -18.82
N LYS A 97 -9.30 1.72 -19.53
CA LYS A 97 -8.92 2.31 -20.81
C LYS A 97 -7.91 3.44 -20.64
N VAL A 98 -8.12 4.31 -19.64
CA VAL A 98 -7.23 5.44 -19.38
C VAL A 98 -5.79 4.99 -19.12
N VAL A 99 -5.57 3.90 -18.36
CA VAL A 99 -4.21 3.42 -18.07
C VAL A 99 -3.48 2.96 -19.33
N ILE A 100 -4.20 2.44 -20.35
CA ILE A 100 -3.64 2.07 -21.65
C ILE A 100 -3.31 3.34 -22.48
N GLU A 101 -4.26 4.25 -22.58
CA GLU A 101 -4.13 5.50 -23.33
C GLU A 101 -2.97 6.37 -22.81
N GLU A 102 -2.82 6.44 -21.48
CA GLU A 102 -1.75 7.18 -20.80
C GLU A 102 -0.44 6.37 -20.67
N LYS A 103 -0.38 5.15 -21.23
CA LYS A 103 0.80 4.27 -21.24
C LYS A 103 1.41 4.09 -19.84
N ILE A 104 0.56 3.78 -18.86
CA ILE A 104 1.00 3.50 -17.50
C ILE A 104 1.87 2.24 -17.48
N GLU A 105 2.95 2.25 -16.71
CA GLU A 105 3.87 1.12 -16.62
C GLU A 105 3.33 -0.01 -15.76
N VAL A 106 2.59 0.33 -14.69
CA VAL A 106 2.13 -0.63 -13.69
C VAL A 106 0.66 -0.40 -13.33
N VAL A 107 -0.12 -1.46 -13.38
CA VAL A 107 -1.48 -1.48 -12.79
C VAL A 107 -1.48 -2.44 -11.61
N THR A 108 -1.90 -1.95 -10.45
CA THR A 108 -2.27 -2.79 -9.31
C THR A 108 -3.78 -2.87 -9.21
N THR A 109 -4.32 -3.98 -8.73
CA THR A 109 -5.77 -4.12 -8.57
C THR A 109 -6.14 -4.62 -7.18
N GLY A 110 -7.26 -4.12 -6.66
CA GLY A 110 -7.85 -4.58 -5.42
C GLY A 110 -9.37 -4.72 -5.54
N ALA A 111 -9.99 -5.36 -4.57
CA ALA A 111 -11.44 -5.51 -4.47
C ALA A 111 -12.08 -6.07 -5.74
N GLY A 112 -11.68 -7.27 -6.18
CA GLY A 112 -12.28 -7.95 -7.32
C GLY A 112 -11.30 -8.81 -8.14
N ASN A 113 -11.78 -9.31 -9.28
CA ASN A 113 -11.05 -10.18 -10.18
C ASN A 113 -10.73 -9.42 -11.49
N PRO A 114 -9.44 -9.23 -11.87
CA PRO A 114 -9.03 -8.50 -13.06
C PRO A 114 -9.18 -9.27 -14.37
N SER A 115 -9.74 -10.48 -14.38
CA SER A 115 -9.79 -11.36 -15.56
C SER A 115 -10.37 -10.68 -16.82
N LYS A 116 -11.27 -9.72 -16.64
CA LYS A 116 -11.87 -8.92 -17.72
C LYS A 116 -10.85 -8.04 -18.44
N TYR A 117 -9.84 -7.54 -17.75
CA TYR A 117 -8.93 -6.49 -18.24
C TYR A 117 -7.50 -6.96 -18.45
N ILE A 118 -7.06 -7.97 -17.68
CA ILE A 118 -5.64 -8.34 -17.54
C ILE A 118 -4.95 -8.61 -18.89
N LYS A 119 -5.66 -9.29 -19.80
CA LYS A 119 -5.10 -9.62 -21.13
C LYS A 119 -4.83 -8.36 -21.97
N GLU A 120 -5.74 -7.41 -21.93
CA GLU A 120 -5.61 -6.15 -22.66
C GLU A 120 -4.46 -5.30 -22.11
N TRP A 121 -4.35 -5.19 -20.78
CA TRP A 121 -3.24 -4.49 -20.13
C TRP A 121 -1.88 -5.11 -20.44
N LEU A 122 -1.78 -6.46 -20.38
CA LEU A 122 -0.53 -7.15 -20.71
C LEU A 122 -0.14 -6.95 -22.20
N ASN A 123 -1.11 -6.98 -23.11
CA ASN A 123 -0.88 -6.72 -24.53
C ASN A 123 -0.43 -5.26 -24.77
N ALA A 124 -0.85 -4.32 -23.94
CA ALA A 124 -0.38 -2.94 -23.96
C ALA A 124 1.00 -2.74 -23.29
N GLY A 125 1.64 -3.83 -22.81
CA GLY A 125 2.94 -3.77 -22.15
C GLY A 125 2.90 -3.38 -20.68
N ILE A 126 1.72 -3.25 -20.08
CA ILE A 126 1.53 -2.88 -18.67
C ILE A 126 1.87 -4.08 -17.77
N ARG A 127 2.62 -3.82 -16.69
CA ARG A 127 2.84 -4.81 -15.63
C ARG A 127 1.62 -4.86 -14.71
N VAL A 128 0.98 -6.02 -14.61
CA VAL A 128 -0.25 -6.18 -13.79
C VAL A 128 0.10 -6.91 -12.50
N ILE A 129 -0.14 -6.25 -11.37
CA ILE A 129 0.24 -6.72 -10.04
C ILE A 129 -1.00 -6.69 -9.11
N PRO A 130 -1.81 -7.76 -9.11
CA PRO A 130 -3.00 -7.84 -8.28
C PRO A 130 -2.66 -7.95 -6.78
N VAL A 131 -3.50 -7.33 -5.94
CA VAL A 131 -3.48 -7.55 -4.49
C VAL A 131 -4.24 -8.85 -4.18
N VAL A 132 -3.62 -9.72 -3.39
CA VAL A 132 -4.15 -11.03 -3.01
C VAL A 132 -4.06 -11.22 -1.50
N ALA A 133 -5.08 -11.84 -0.89
CA ALA A 133 -5.15 -12.12 0.53
C ALA A 133 -5.25 -13.64 0.83
N SER A 134 -5.07 -14.49 -0.17
CA SER A 134 -5.10 -15.93 -0.02
C SER A 134 -4.33 -16.66 -1.11
N VAL A 135 -3.93 -17.90 -0.82
CA VAL A 135 -3.27 -18.81 -1.78
C VAL A 135 -4.17 -19.11 -2.99
N ALA A 136 -5.47 -19.23 -2.79
CA ALA A 136 -6.42 -19.47 -3.88
C ALA A 136 -6.42 -18.30 -4.88
N MET A 137 -6.45 -17.06 -4.39
CA MET A 137 -6.35 -15.86 -5.23
C MET A 137 -4.99 -15.80 -5.93
N ALA A 138 -3.89 -16.07 -5.22
CA ALA A 138 -2.55 -16.07 -5.81
C ALA A 138 -2.44 -17.04 -6.98
N LYS A 139 -2.90 -18.28 -6.83
CA LYS A 139 -2.93 -19.28 -7.91
C LYS A 139 -3.81 -18.85 -9.09
N LEU A 140 -4.95 -18.19 -8.83
CA LEU A 140 -5.80 -17.66 -9.89
C LEU A 140 -5.10 -16.57 -10.68
N MET A 141 -4.51 -15.58 -9.99
CA MET A 141 -3.80 -14.46 -10.63
C MET A 141 -2.57 -14.94 -11.42
N THR A 142 -1.85 -15.94 -10.91
CA THR A 142 -0.74 -16.58 -11.63
C THR A 142 -1.22 -17.18 -12.95
N ARG A 143 -2.33 -17.92 -12.94
CA ARG A 143 -2.90 -18.52 -14.18
C ARG A 143 -3.41 -17.48 -15.17
N LEU A 144 -3.86 -16.32 -14.69
CA LEU A 144 -4.28 -15.19 -15.54
C LEU A 144 -3.10 -14.42 -16.16
N GLY A 145 -1.86 -14.75 -15.78
CA GLY A 145 -0.66 -14.13 -16.33
C GLY A 145 -0.23 -12.84 -15.64
N ALA A 146 -0.60 -12.64 -14.37
CA ALA A 146 -0.08 -11.51 -13.60
C ALA A 146 1.45 -11.43 -13.64
N SER A 147 2.02 -10.23 -13.58
CA SER A 147 3.47 -10.00 -13.62
C SER A 147 4.14 -10.27 -12.27
N ALA A 148 3.46 -9.95 -11.19
CA ALA A 148 3.83 -10.21 -9.80
C ALA A 148 2.56 -10.19 -8.94
N LEU A 149 2.67 -10.46 -7.64
CA LEU A 149 1.56 -10.42 -6.69
C LEU A 149 1.90 -9.51 -5.52
N ILE A 150 0.91 -8.71 -5.05
CA ILE A 150 0.98 -8.04 -3.75
C ILE A 150 0.19 -8.90 -2.76
N ALA A 151 0.89 -9.55 -1.85
CA ALA A 151 0.29 -10.34 -0.79
C ALA A 151 0.04 -9.46 0.44
N GLU A 152 -1.24 -9.13 0.71
CA GLU A 152 -1.62 -8.18 1.74
C GLU A 152 -2.21 -8.85 2.96
N GLY A 153 -1.49 -8.77 4.08
CA GLY A 153 -1.93 -9.29 5.37
C GLY A 153 -2.92 -8.38 6.09
N GLY A 154 -3.63 -8.96 7.06
CA GLY A 154 -4.70 -8.31 7.83
C GLY A 154 -4.26 -7.16 8.74
N GLU A 155 -2.96 -6.87 8.85
CA GLU A 155 -2.43 -5.71 9.56
C GLU A 155 -2.54 -4.41 8.75
N SER A 156 -2.88 -4.49 7.47
CA SER A 156 -3.06 -3.34 6.59
C SER A 156 -4.20 -2.41 7.02
N GLY A 157 -4.23 -1.19 6.50
CA GLY A 157 -5.35 -0.26 6.60
C GLY A 157 -6.30 -0.38 5.42
N GLY A 158 -7.55 0.03 5.57
CA GLY A 158 -8.58 -0.15 4.56
C GLY A 158 -9.15 -1.57 4.56
N HIS A 159 -9.51 -2.10 3.40
CA HIS A 159 -10.02 -3.47 3.30
C HIS A 159 -8.96 -4.48 3.73
N VAL A 160 -9.34 -5.43 4.57
CA VAL A 160 -8.40 -6.39 5.15
C VAL A 160 -8.86 -7.83 4.95
N GLY A 161 -7.88 -8.72 4.70
CA GLY A 161 -8.07 -10.16 4.77
C GLY A 161 -7.94 -10.67 6.22
N GLU A 162 -8.07 -11.97 6.41
CA GLU A 162 -8.01 -12.60 7.73
C GLU A 162 -6.58 -12.99 8.15
N LEU A 163 -5.75 -13.42 7.17
CA LEU A 163 -4.40 -13.88 7.47
C LEU A 163 -3.46 -12.71 7.76
N THR A 164 -2.60 -12.88 8.77
CA THR A 164 -1.51 -11.94 9.04
C THR A 164 -0.38 -12.10 8.04
N THR A 165 0.39 -11.05 7.84
CA THR A 165 1.49 -10.99 6.87
C THR A 165 2.51 -12.11 7.08
N ILE A 166 2.87 -12.41 8.33
CA ILE A 166 3.88 -13.43 8.65
C ILE A 166 3.49 -14.86 8.21
N VAL A 167 2.21 -15.18 8.17
CA VAL A 167 1.73 -16.51 7.72
C VAL A 167 1.28 -16.49 6.26
N LEU A 168 0.87 -15.34 5.73
CA LEU A 168 0.39 -15.21 4.35
C LEU A 168 1.55 -15.27 3.35
N ILE A 169 2.63 -14.51 3.61
CA ILE A 169 3.73 -14.35 2.65
C ILE A 169 4.38 -15.69 2.28
N PRO A 170 4.86 -16.54 3.23
CA PRO A 170 5.49 -17.79 2.85
C PRO A 170 4.53 -18.73 2.11
N GLN A 171 3.25 -18.80 2.51
CA GLN A 171 2.27 -19.63 1.81
C GLN A 171 2.06 -19.21 0.36
N ILE A 172 2.08 -17.91 0.09
CA ILE A 172 1.96 -17.40 -1.30
C ILE A 172 3.25 -17.63 -2.07
N CYS A 173 4.41 -17.37 -1.48
CA CYS A 173 5.71 -17.65 -2.11
C CYS A 173 5.85 -19.12 -2.52
N ASP A 174 5.41 -20.05 -1.66
CA ASP A 174 5.43 -21.49 -1.97
C ASP A 174 4.41 -21.91 -3.04
N ALA A 175 3.35 -21.13 -3.23
CA ALA A 175 2.24 -21.45 -4.13
C ALA A 175 2.35 -20.87 -5.55
N THR A 176 3.34 -20.00 -5.82
CA THR A 176 3.52 -19.34 -7.11
C THR A 176 5.00 -19.21 -7.48
N THR A 177 5.26 -19.14 -8.77
CA THR A 177 6.59 -18.78 -9.30
C THR A 177 6.75 -17.29 -9.57
N LEU A 178 5.70 -16.51 -9.40
CA LEU A 178 5.74 -15.05 -9.59
C LEU A 178 6.45 -14.37 -8.41
N PRO A 179 7.13 -13.24 -8.65
CA PRO A 179 7.62 -12.40 -7.58
C PRO A 179 6.49 -11.95 -6.65
N VAL A 180 6.70 -12.02 -5.34
CA VAL A 180 5.73 -11.63 -4.31
C VAL A 180 6.20 -10.36 -3.63
N ILE A 181 5.30 -9.39 -3.50
CA ILE A 181 5.49 -8.13 -2.78
C ILE A 181 4.68 -8.23 -1.49
N ALA A 182 5.33 -8.11 -0.33
CA ALA A 182 4.66 -8.16 0.96
C ALA A 182 3.98 -6.83 1.28
N ALA A 183 2.75 -6.87 1.77
CA ALA A 183 2.00 -5.70 2.20
C ALA A 183 1.28 -5.96 3.53
N GLY A 184 1.06 -4.89 4.32
CA GLY A 184 0.50 -4.99 5.67
C GLY A 184 1.56 -5.22 6.74
N GLY A 185 1.46 -4.51 7.86
CA GLY A 185 2.37 -4.67 9.00
C GLY A 185 3.80 -4.14 8.82
N ILE A 186 4.11 -3.45 7.72
CA ILE A 186 5.47 -2.98 7.38
C ILE A 186 5.56 -1.47 7.56
N ALA A 187 6.48 -1.00 8.43
CA ALA A 187 6.67 0.41 8.76
C ALA A 187 8.09 0.91 8.56
N ASP A 188 9.08 0.06 8.78
CA ASP A 188 10.50 0.38 8.81
C ASP A 188 11.35 -0.77 8.23
N GLY A 189 12.67 -0.61 8.23
CA GLY A 189 13.58 -1.60 7.67
C GLY A 189 13.56 -2.97 8.34
N ARG A 190 13.11 -3.08 9.60
CA ARG A 190 12.93 -4.37 10.26
C ARG A 190 11.82 -5.18 9.60
N GLY A 191 10.69 -4.51 9.29
CA GLY A 191 9.58 -5.12 8.57
C GLY A 191 9.96 -5.49 7.13
N VAL A 192 10.74 -4.64 6.45
CA VAL A 192 11.27 -4.93 5.11
C VAL A 192 12.19 -6.16 5.13
N ALA A 193 13.15 -6.21 6.05
CA ALA A 193 14.05 -7.36 6.20
C ALA A 193 13.30 -8.66 6.50
N ALA A 194 12.32 -8.61 7.41
CA ALA A 194 11.46 -9.74 7.73
C ALA A 194 10.69 -10.26 6.50
N ALA A 195 10.12 -9.34 5.69
CA ALA A 195 9.42 -9.69 4.46
C ALA A 195 10.32 -10.46 3.47
N PHE A 196 11.56 -10.00 3.28
CA PHE A 196 12.54 -10.72 2.45
C PHE A 196 12.89 -12.10 3.00
N MET A 197 13.06 -12.23 4.32
CA MET A 197 13.32 -13.54 4.96
C MET A 197 12.12 -14.50 4.84
N LEU A 198 10.91 -13.98 4.67
CA LEU A 198 9.70 -14.77 4.37
C LEU A 198 9.55 -15.13 2.88
N GLY A 199 10.46 -14.69 2.01
CA GLY A 199 10.48 -15.00 0.59
C GLY A 199 9.96 -13.89 -0.34
N ALA A 200 9.51 -12.76 0.20
CA ALA A 200 9.08 -11.62 -0.62
C ALA A 200 10.25 -11.00 -1.40
N GLN A 201 9.96 -10.41 -2.55
CA GLN A 201 10.93 -9.74 -3.44
C GLN A 201 10.79 -8.21 -3.41
N GLY A 202 9.84 -7.70 -2.63
CA GLY A 202 9.59 -6.29 -2.42
C GLY A 202 8.55 -6.07 -1.34
N VAL A 203 8.28 -4.81 -1.03
CA VAL A 203 7.29 -4.43 -0.03
C VAL A 203 6.36 -3.35 -0.56
N GLN A 204 5.11 -3.37 -0.13
CA GLN A 204 4.16 -2.28 -0.32
C GLN A 204 3.77 -1.70 1.04
N MET A 205 3.82 -0.39 1.17
CA MET A 205 3.44 0.34 2.37
C MET A 205 2.39 1.40 2.05
N GLY A 206 1.34 1.50 2.88
CA GLY A 206 0.33 2.57 2.79
C GLY A 206 0.50 3.56 3.94
N THR A 207 0.15 3.16 5.15
CA THR A 207 0.11 3.99 6.36
C THR A 207 1.42 4.75 6.63
N ARG A 208 2.58 4.16 6.29
CA ARG A 208 3.88 4.84 6.43
C ARG A 208 3.96 6.12 5.59
N PHE A 209 3.35 6.11 4.39
CA PHE A 209 3.35 7.27 3.49
C PHE A 209 2.29 8.32 3.82
N LEU A 210 1.38 8.07 4.77
CA LEU A 210 0.47 9.12 5.28
C LEU A 210 1.24 10.27 5.94
N SER A 211 2.44 9.99 6.47
CA SER A 211 3.33 10.99 7.04
C SER A 211 4.30 11.64 6.01
N ALA A 212 4.16 11.32 4.73
CA ALA A 212 4.97 11.98 3.71
C ALA A 212 4.58 13.46 3.59
N ASN A 213 5.57 14.34 3.38
CA ASN A 213 5.33 15.77 3.18
C ASN A 213 4.42 16.03 1.97
N GLU A 214 4.57 15.20 0.93
CA GLU A 214 3.82 15.28 -0.32
C GLU A 214 2.41 14.69 -0.23
N CYS A 215 2.10 13.97 0.85
CA CYS A 215 0.75 13.47 1.12
C CYS A 215 -0.16 14.63 1.55
N THR A 216 -1.16 14.96 0.74
CA THR A 216 -2.00 16.17 0.86
C THR A 216 -3.25 15.97 1.73
N ILE A 217 -3.28 14.93 2.57
CA ILE A 217 -4.38 14.70 3.52
C ILE A 217 -4.50 15.83 4.53
N HIS A 218 -5.71 16.00 5.08
CA HIS A 218 -5.97 17.01 6.10
C HIS A 218 -5.02 16.87 7.31
N PRO A 219 -4.49 17.97 7.88
CA PRO A 219 -3.53 17.94 9.00
C PRO A 219 -4.00 17.11 10.21
N VAL A 220 -5.29 17.13 10.53
CA VAL A 220 -5.89 16.30 11.60
C VAL A 220 -5.62 14.80 11.36
N TYR A 221 -5.64 14.34 10.10
CA TYR A 221 -5.35 12.94 9.79
C TYR A 221 -3.88 12.60 10.09
N LYS A 222 -2.94 13.44 9.63
CA LYS A 222 -1.52 13.27 9.91
C LYS A 222 -1.24 13.29 11.41
N GLU A 223 -1.82 14.24 12.13
CA GLU A 223 -1.69 14.34 13.59
C GLU A 223 -2.15 13.07 14.31
N LYS A 224 -3.29 12.49 13.89
CA LYS A 224 -3.79 11.23 14.44
C LYS A 224 -2.84 10.06 14.20
N ILE A 225 -2.21 10.00 13.04
CA ILE A 225 -1.18 8.99 12.74
C ILE A 225 0.04 9.18 13.65
N LEU A 226 0.57 10.39 13.73
CA LEU A 226 1.78 10.69 14.53
C LEU A 226 1.59 10.47 16.04
N LYS A 227 0.36 10.64 16.54
CA LYS A 227 -0.02 10.41 17.94
C LYS A 227 -0.55 9.00 18.18
N ALA A 228 -0.57 8.13 17.18
CA ALA A 228 -1.10 6.78 17.31
C ALA A 228 -0.35 5.95 18.36
N THR A 229 -1.09 5.11 19.08
CA THR A 229 -0.58 4.11 20.02
C THR A 229 -0.76 2.70 19.46
N ASP A 230 -0.23 1.70 20.11
CA ASP A 230 -0.23 0.29 19.66
C ASP A 230 -1.63 -0.29 19.43
N LEU A 231 -2.63 0.11 20.24
CA LEU A 231 -4.01 -0.35 20.13
C LEU A 231 -4.95 0.64 19.41
N CYS A 232 -4.39 1.53 18.59
CA CYS A 232 -5.12 2.63 17.97
C CYS A 232 -6.08 2.22 16.84
N THR A 233 -6.02 1.00 16.31
CA THR A 233 -6.87 0.57 15.20
C THR A 233 -7.97 -0.41 15.62
N MET A 234 -9.01 -0.51 14.80
CA MET A 234 -10.06 -1.52 14.89
C MET A 234 -10.57 -1.90 13.50
N VAL A 235 -11.19 -3.06 13.39
CA VAL A 235 -11.83 -3.54 12.16
C VAL A 235 -13.35 -3.46 12.34
N THR A 236 -14.02 -2.89 11.34
CA THR A 236 -15.48 -2.78 11.22
C THR A 236 -15.94 -3.32 9.87
N GLY A 237 -17.23 -3.48 9.65
CA GLY A 237 -17.79 -3.94 8.36
C GLY A 237 -17.69 -5.46 8.12
N LYS A 238 -17.37 -6.24 9.16
CA LYS A 238 -17.30 -7.71 9.05
C LYS A 238 -18.65 -8.33 8.72
N ARG A 239 -19.74 -7.82 9.32
CA ARG A 239 -21.10 -8.31 9.09
C ARG A 239 -21.54 -8.16 7.62
N LEU A 240 -21.11 -7.07 6.98
CA LEU A 240 -21.41 -6.80 5.56
C LEU A 240 -20.44 -7.54 4.60
N GLY A 241 -19.48 -8.32 5.11
CA GLY A 241 -18.49 -9.02 4.28
C GLY A 241 -17.38 -8.12 3.73
N HIS A 242 -17.31 -6.87 4.17
CA HIS A 242 -16.31 -5.88 3.75
C HIS A 242 -15.51 -5.34 4.94
N PRO A 243 -14.71 -6.19 5.62
CA PRO A 243 -13.94 -5.75 6.79
C PRO A 243 -12.95 -4.66 6.42
N VAL A 244 -12.98 -3.56 7.19
CA VAL A 244 -12.14 -2.38 6.99
C VAL A 244 -11.44 -2.01 8.29
N ARG A 245 -10.10 -1.84 8.24
CA ARG A 245 -9.31 -1.34 9.37
C ARG A 245 -9.14 0.17 9.30
N SER A 246 -9.47 0.83 10.39
CA SER A 246 -9.31 2.27 10.59
C SER A 246 -8.79 2.60 11.99
N LEU A 247 -8.40 3.85 12.22
CA LEU A 247 -8.17 4.34 13.58
C LEU A 247 -9.44 4.25 14.41
N ARG A 248 -9.28 3.99 15.70
CA ARG A 248 -10.36 3.85 16.70
C ARG A 248 -10.93 5.22 17.09
N THR A 249 -11.58 5.89 16.14
CA THR A 249 -12.22 7.20 16.29
C THR A 249 -13.65 7.08 16.83
N PRO A 250 -14.32 8.21 17.19
CA PRO A 250 -15.74 8.20 17.52
C PRO A 250 -16.59 7.52 16.43
N PHE A 251 -16.37 7.86 15.14
CA PHE A 251 -17.03 7.22 14.01
C PHE A 251 -16.87 5.69 14.01
N ALA A 252 -15.64 5.18 14.11
CA ALA A 252 -15.37 3.76 14.08
C ALA A 252 -16.06 2.99 15.23
N ARG A 253 -16.13 3.61 16.42
CA ARG A 253 -16.83 3.03 17.57
C ARG A 253 -18.34 3.04 17.38
N GLU A 254 -18.90 4.14 16.87
CA GLU A 254 -20.33 4.27 16.55
C GLU A 254 -20.73 3.24 15.49
N TYR A 255 -19.98 3.15 14.40
CA TYR A 255 -20.19 2.15 13.36
C TYR A 255 -20.18 0.73 13.93
N SER A 256 -19.16 0.38 14.72
CA SER A 256 -19.07 -0.94 15.35
C SER A 256 -20.26 -1.23 16.29
N LYS A 257 -20.70 -0.23 17.05
CA LYS A 257 -21.90 -0.35 17.90
C LYS A 257 -23.16 -0.58 17.06
N ALA A 258 -23.32 0.14 15.96
CA ALA A 258 -24.45 -0.02 15.03
C ALA A 258 -24.41 -1.39 14.33
N GLU A 259 -23.23 -1.82 13.89
CA GLU A 259 -22.99 -3.12 13.23
C GLU A 259 -23.47 -4.30 14.08
N TYR A 260 -23.13 -4.30 15.36
CA TYR A 260 -23.50 -5.38 16.29
C TYR A 260 -24.79 -5.09 17.10
N GLY A 261 -25.34 -3.87 17.01
CA GLY A 261 -26.58 -3.45 17.63
C GLY A 261 -27.85 -3.75 16.83
N GLY A 262 -27.72 -4.41 15.67
CA GLY A 262 -28.88 -4.81 14.85
C GLY A 262 -29.36 -3.74 13.87
N MET A 263 -28.55 -2.71 13.56
CA MET A 263 -28.89 -1.74 12.50
C MET A 263 -29.07 -2.48 11.16
N PRO A 264 -30.09 -2.15 10.33
CA PRO A 264 -30.25 -2.73 9.01
C PRO A 264 -29.02 -2.50 8.11
N ASP A 265 -28.71 -3.45 7.23
CA ASP A 265 -27.53 -3.41 6.36
C ASP A 265 -27.47 -2.16 5.49
N GLU A 266 -28.61 -1.77 4.89
CA GLU A 266 -28.70 -0.55 4.07
C GLU A 266 -28.40 0.74 4.84
N GLU A 267 -28.79 0.82 6.11
CA GLU A 267 -28.50 1.96 6.97
C GLU A 267 -27.04 1.99 7.38
N LEU A 268 -26.46 0.80 7.63
CA LEU A 268 -25.07 0.66 7.98
C LEU A 268 -24.15 1.05 6.79
N GLU A 269 -24.52 0.67 5.56
CA GLU A 269 -23.81 1.09 4.33
C GLU A 269 -23.88 2.62 4.14
N LYS A 270 -25.06 3.21 4.36
CA LYS A 270 -25.25 4.67 4.28
C LYS A 270 -24.37 5.40 5.29
N LEU A 271 -24.22 4.86 6.51
CA LEU A 271 -23.36 5.44 7.55
C LEU A 271 -21.88 5.49 7.14
N ALA A 272 -21.39 4.49 6.38
CA ALA A 272 -20.02 4.43 5.88
C ALA A 272 -19.78 5.31 4.64
N THR A 273 -20.87 5.63 3.89
CA THR A 273 -20.74 6.31 2.61
C THR A 273 -20.16 7.71 2.78
N GLY A 274 -19.04 7.98 2.09
CA GLY A 274 -18.34 9.28 2.13
C GLY A 274 -17.47 9.52 3.37
N ALA A 275 -17.52 8.67 4.40
CA ALA A 275 -16.79 8.87 5.65
C ALA A 275 -15.26 8.96 5.45
N LEU A 276 -14.69 8.20 4.50
CA LEU A 276 -13.27 8.33 4.17
C LEU A 276 -12.94 9.71 3.59
N ARG A 277 -13.78 10.23 2.70
CA ARG A 277 -13.57 11.56 2.12
C ARG A 277 -13.62 12.65 3.18
N LEU A 278 -14.55 12.57 4.13
CA LEU A 278 -14.63 13.51 5.27
C LEU A 278 -13.33 13.48 6.09
N ALA A 279 -12.74 12.30 6.34
CA ALA A 279 -11.47 12.20 7.05
C ALA A 279 -10.32 12.83 6.26
N VAL A 280 -10.24 12.54 4.94
CA VAL A 280 -9.10 12.94 4.11
C VAL A 280 -9.12 14.42 3.77
N GLN A 281 -10.30 14.96 3.38
CA GLN A 281 -10.43 16.32 2.86
C GLN A 281 -10.80 17.34 3.93
N GLU A 282 -11.65 16.96 4.90
CA GLU A 282 -12.21 17.87 5.89
C GLU A 282 -11.63 17.65 7.29
N GLY A 283 -10.95 16.51 7.51
CA GLY A 283 -10.41 16.16 8.82
C GLY A 283 -11.50 15.97 9.90
N ASP A 284 -12.73 15.64 9.46
CA ASP A 284 -13.87 15.50 10.39
C ASP A 284 -13.60 14.40 11.41
N ASP A 285 -13.31 14.83 12.63
CA ASP A 285 -12.92 13.96 13.74
C ASP A 285 -14.06 13.08 14.26
N LYS A 286 -15.31 13.47 14.01
CA LYS A 286 -16.50 12.78 14.51
C LYS A 286 -17.08 11.79 13.50
N LYS A 287 -17.14 12.17 12.20
CA LYS A 287 -17.77 11.40 11.13
C LYS A 287 -16.78 10.79 10.16
N GLY A 288 -15.51 11.18 10.23
CA GLY A 288 -14.47 10.72 9.32
C GLY A 288 -13.99 9.30 9.64
N CYS A 289 -13.86 8.48 8.60
CA CYS A 289 -13.22 7.16 8.67
C CYS A 289 -11.73 7.29 8.32
N PHE A 290 -10.87 7.23 9.33
CA PHE A 290 -9.42 7.39 9.18
C PHE A 290 -8.77 6.02 8.96
N LEU A 291 -8.67 5.57 7.71
CA LEU A 291 -8.08 4.27 7.36
C LEU A 291 -6.60 4.22 7.76
N SER A 292 -6.22 3.18 8.47
CA SER A 292 -4.83 3.02 8.93
C SER A 292 -4.53 1.57 9.31
N GLY A 293 -3.34 1.10 8.95
CA GLY A 293 -2.82 -0.19 9.41
C GLY A 293 -2.32 -0.14 10.85
N GLN A 294 -2.07 -1.32 11.41
CA GLN A 294 -1.59 -1.48 12.79
C GLN A 294 -0.25 -0.78 13.05
N ILE A 295 0.53 -0.53 12.01
CA ILE A 295 1.84 0.13 12.11
C ILE A 295 1.74 1.63 12.42
N ALA A 296 0.55 2.22 12.51
CA ALA A 296 0.40 3.65 12.78
C ALA A 296 1.21 4.12 13.99
N ALA A 297 1.25 3.30 15.05
CA ALA A 297 2.04 3.59 16.26
C ALA A 297 3.54 3.68 16.03
N MET A 298 4.05 3.16 14.92
CA MET A 298 5.47 3.21 14.56
C MET A 298 5.83 4.45 13.71
N VAL A 299 4.83 5.17 13.20
CA VAL A 299 5.02 6.40 12.42
C VAL A 299 5.16 7.59 13.37
N LYS A 300 6.35 8.20 13.46
CA LYS A 300 6.66 9.22 14.48
C LYS A 300 7.07 10.58 13.95
N LYS A 301 7.30 10.71 12.65
CA LYS A 301 7.74 11.96 12.03
C LYS A 301 7.15 12.13 10.63
N GLU A 302 6.95 13.38 10.22
CA GLU A 302 6.76 13.73 8.82
C GLU A 302 8.13 13.86 8.16
N GLN A 303 8.22 13.44 6.89
CA GLN A 303 9.43 13.57 6.09
C GLN A 303 9.10 13.43 4.61
N PRO A 304 10.00 13.85 3.68
CA PRO A 304 9.82 13.64 2.25
C PRO A 304 9.62 12.14 1.92
N ALA A 305 8.74 11.86 0.95
CA ALA A 305 8.48 10.48 0.52
C ALA A 305 9.76 9.77 0.02
N ALA A 306 10.64 10.48 -0.66
CA ALA A 306 11.93 9.96 -1.10
C ALA A 306 12.83 9.53 0.07
N GLU A 307 12.80 10.27 1.18
CA GLU A 307 13.56 9.91 2.39
C GLU A 307 12.95 8.67 3.07
N ILE A 308 11.62 8.52 3.05
CA ILE A 308 10.97 7.31 3.57
C ILE A 308 11.47 6.07 2.82
N VAL A 309 11.47 6.11 1.48
CA VAL A 309 11.95 5.00 0.65
C VAL A 309 13.39 4.63 0.97
N LYS A 310 14.26 5.64 1.03
CA LYS A 310 15.68 5.44 1.30
C LYS A 310 15.93 4.90 2.72
N GLU A 311 15.31 5.52 3.72
CA GLU A 311 15.47 5.17 5.14
C GLU A 311 15.10 3.69 5.40
N VAL A 312 13.94 3.25 4.92
CA VAL A 312 13.49 1.86 5.16
C VAL A 312 14.40 0.83 4.48
N MET A 313 15.02 1.18 3.35
CA MET A 313 15.96 0.28 2.66
C MET A 313 17.33 0.25 3.34
N GLU A 314 17.89 1.40 3.73
CA GLU A 314 19.15 1.47 4.49
C GLU A 314 19.04 0.73 5.83
N GLU A 315 17.90 0.87 6.51
CA GLU A 315 17.63 0.12 7.74
C GLU A 315 17.51 -1.38 7.49
N ALA A 316 16.82 -1.80 6.41
CA ALA A 316 16.67 -3.20 6.04
C ALA A 316 18.02 -3.84 5.74
N GLU A 317 18.89 -3.18 4.97
CA GLU A 317 20.26 -3.63 4.71
C GLU A 317 21.05 -3.81 6.01
N ALA A 318 20.94 -2.84 6.92
CA ALA A 318 21.61 -2.92 8.21
C ALA A 318 21.14 -4.11 9.06
N VAL A 319 19.83 -4.44 9.00
CA VAL A 319 19.25 -5.61 9.69
C VAL A 319 19.73 -6.90 9.07
N LEU A 320 19.68 -7.03 7.74
CA LEU A 320 20.09 -8.23 7.00
C LEU A 320 21.59 -8.51 7.18
N LEU A 321 22.45 -7.49 7.14
CA LEU A 321 23.90 -7.64 7.39
C LEU A 321 24.20 -8.16 8.80
N LYS A 322 23.35 -7.86 9.77
CA LYS A 322 23.49 -8.34 11.15
C LYS A 322 22.86 -9.72 11.38
N ALA A 323 22.14 -10.26 10.41
CA ALA A 323 21.44 -11.55 10.59
C ALA A 323 22.37 -12.72 10.91
N SER A 324 23.64 -12.67 10.46
CA SER A 324 24.66 -13.67 10.78
C SER A 324 24.97 -13.81 12.28
N GLN A 325 24.62 -12.79 13.10
CA GLN A 325 24.82 -12.89 14.57
C GLN A 325 24.01 -14.04 15.22
N TRP A 326 22.97 -14.53 14.55
CA TRP A 326 22.12 -15.61 15.01
C TRP A 326 22.61 -17.01 14.58
N ILE A 327 23.66 -17.05 13.73
CA ILE A 327 24.26 -18.28 13.22
C ILE A 327 25.60 -18.43 13.91
N LYS A 328 25.79 -19.53 14.63
CA LYS A 328 27.05 -19.87 15.28
C LYS A 328 27.86 -20.83 14.44
#